data_af1e923fe272897dacd16e5d8d0b2f80
#
_entry.id   af1e923fe272897dacd16e5d8d0b2f80
#
_cell.length_a   1.000
_cell.length_b   1.000
_cell.length_c   1.000
_cell.angle_alpha   90.00
_cell.angle_beta   90.00
_cell.angle_gamma   90.00
#
_symmetry.space_group_name_H-M   'P 1'
#
loop_
_entity.id
_entity.type
_entity.pdbx_description
1 polymer ?
#
loop_
_entity_poly.entity_id
_entity_poly.type
_entity_poly.pdbx_seq_one_letter_code
_entity_poly.pdbx_strand_id
1 'polypeptide(L)'
;VYDIEYSVDPYKELLDNIQLAVDAADVLVGFNIKFDLHWLKRYGINFSKKRIWDCQLVEFILRNQSAAYPSLNATAEYYDLGSKLDEVKENYWNNGIDTDKVPKEILAEYLKRDVELTEQVMSKQMEELTKRPELKKLISLHNQDLLVLQEMEYNGLKYDYNKSTVLGDELDEQISKLNIKLKTFHSYDSFNPNSNDHLSVFLYGGIIKERYQCPVGHYKSGSKAGEVKYKWEERDKEFQRLINPLPNTELKKEGFFSTNEDTLRKLKPRTNSGKEILQIILTRATMQKRMSTYYHGLVNLIDEMKWKPDTIHGQLNQCVAKTGRLSSSKPNLQNFDGEIKTLFTTRYGESNE
;
A
#
# COMPACT_ATOMS: atom_id res chain seq x y z
N VAL A 1 -2.47 10.81 17.88
CA VAL A 1 -2.04 10.82 19.28
C VAL A 1 -3.31 10.75 20.09
N TYR A 2 -3.60 9.58 20.64
CA TYR A 2 -4.63 9.47 21.66
C TYR A 2 -4.06 10.07 22.93
N ASP A 3 -4.69 11.12 23.47
CA ASP A 3 -4.47 11.55 24.85
C ASP A 3 -5.01 10.45 25.75
N ILE A 4 -4.16 9.52 26.10
CA ILE A 4 -4.43 8.60 27.18
C ILE A 4 -3.92 9.34 28.43
N GLU A 5 -4.85 9.86 29.26
CA GLU A 5 -4.54 10.28 30.62
C GLU A 5 -4.05 9.04 31.37
N TYR A 6 -2.74 8.95 31.58
CA TYR A 6 -2.10 7.89 32.36
C TYR A 6 -2.27 8.17 33.86
N SER A 7 -3.23 7.51 34.48
CA SER A 7 -3.14 7.22 35.91
C SER A 7 -1.98 6.24 36.13
N VAL A 8 -0.95 6.62 36.89
CA VAL A 8 0.27 5.86 37.25
C VAL A 8 0.58 4.76 36.25
N ASP A 9 1.43 5.05 35.29
CA ASP A 9 1.74 4.15 34.18
C ASP A 9 2.36 2.85 34.71
N PRO A 10 1.68 1.69 34.64
CA PRO A 10 2.21 0.43 35.14
C PRO A 10 3.49 -0.02 34.41
N TYR A 11 3.81 0.63 33.28
CA TYR A 11 4.98 0.35 32.47
C TYR A 11 6.13 1.35 32.69
N LYS A 12 5.98 2.34 33.58
CA LYS A 12 6.98 3.38 33.77
C LYS A 12 8.37 2.80 34.10
N GLU A 13 8.43 1.87 35.07
CA GLU A 13 9.69 1.21 35.43
C GLU A 13 10.31 0.44 34.23
N LEU A 14 9.48 -0.21 33.42
CA LEU A 14 9.93 -0.90 32.21
C LEU A 14 10.50 0.09 31.20
N LEU A 15 9.82 1.21 30.94
CA LEU A 15 10.29 2.23 30.02
C LEU A 15 11.56 2.93 30.50
N ASP A 16 11.67 3.20 31.79
CA ASP A 16 12.90 3.73 32.41
C ASP A 16 14.07 2.76 32.21
N ASN A 17 13.87 1.45 32.45
CA ASN A 17 14.87 0.43 32.19
C ASN A 17 15.28 0.32 30.72
N ILE A 18 14.32 0.42 29.79
CA ILE A 18 14.61 0.46 28.35
C ILE A 18 15.44 1.71 28.02
N GLN A 19 15.09 2.88 28.56
CA GLN A 19 15.85 4.10 28.32
C GLN A 19 17.29 3.97 28.87
N LEU A 20 17.47 3.40 30.05
CA LEU A 20 18.80 3.14 30.60
C LEU A 20 19.63 2.20 29.73
N ALA A 21 19.01 1.13 29.19
CA ALA A 21 19.68 0.23 28.26
C ALA A 21 20.08 0.93 26.96
N VAL A 22 19.17 1.75 26.40
CA VAL A 22 19.46 2.57 25.23
C VAL A 22 20.60 3.55 25.53
N ASP A 23 20.58 4.21 26.68
CA ASP A 23 21.62 5.19 27.06
C ASP A 23 22.99 4.54 27.25
N ALA A 24 23.04 3.32 27.72
CA ALA A 24 24.28 2.55 27.91
C ALA A 24 24.86 2.01 26.61
N ALA A 25 24.04 1.81 25.56
CA ALA A 25 24.47 1.24 24.31
C ALA A 25 25.23 2.26 23.46
N ASP A 26 26.32 1.86 22.80
CA ASP A 26 27.02 2.65 21.79
C ASP A 26 26.32 2.61 20.43
N VAL A 27 25.70 1.48 20.09
CA VAL A 27 25.04 1.20 18.82
C VAL A 27 23.76 0.42 19.10
N LEU A 28 22.66 0.82 18.47
CA LEU A 28 21.44 0.03 18.44
C LEU A 28 21.43 -0.84 17.19
N VAL A 29 21.23 -2.13 17.37
CA VAL A 29 21.28 -3.13 16.30
C VAL A 29 19.90 -3.77 16.15
N GLY A 30 19.45 -3.93 14.91
CA GLY A 30 18.22 -4.64 14.63
C GLY A 30 18.16 -5.09 13.18
N PHE A 31 17.17 -5.91 12.86
CA PHE A 31 16.86 -6.30 11.50
C PHE A 31 15.57 -5.60 11.04
N ASN A 32 15.69 -4.62 10.13
CA ASN A 32 14.65 -3.63 9.85
C ASN A 32 14.30 -2.79 11.10
N ILE A 33 15.34 -2.31 11.77
CA ILE A 33 15.25 -1.61 13.07
C ILE A 33 14.38 -0.36 13.01
N LYS A 34 14.15 0.21 11.82
CA LYS A 34 13.27 1.38 11.68
C LYS A 34 11.88 1.11 12.24
N PHE A 35 11.36 -0.11 12.11
CA PHE A 35 10.11 -0.53 12.73
C PHE A 35 10.14 -0.43 14.24
N ASP A 36 11.20 -0.93 14.87
CA ASP A 36 11.37 -0.90 16.33
C ASP A 36 11.57 0.53 16.83
N LEU A 37 12.31 1.35 16.09
CA LEU A 37 12.53 2.76 16.42
C LEU A 37 11.22 3.58 16.41
N HIS A 38 10.25 3.26 15.55
CA HIS A 38 8.92 3.87 15.60
C HIS A 38 8.20 3.55 16.91
N TRP A 39 8.29 2.32 17.40
CA TRP A 39 7.70 1.93 18.68
C TRP A 39 8.43 2.57 19.86
N LEU A 40 9.75 2.54 19.88
CA LEU A 40 10.55 3.21 20.92
C LEU A 40 10.18 4.69 21.02
N LYS A 41 10.09 5.38 19.88
CA LYS A 41 9.71 6.80 19.83
C LYS A 41 8.28 7.02 20.32
N ARG A 42 7.34 6.14 19.97
CA ARG A 42 5.95 6.21 20.43
C ARG A 42 5.84 6.11 21.96
N TYR A 43 6.70 5.32 22.58
CA TYR A 43 6.79 5.18 24.03
C TYR A 43 7.70 6.21 24.71
N GLY A 44 8.17 7.22 24.00
CA GLY A 44 8.95 8.32 24.54
C GLY A 44 10.43 8.01 24.76
N ILE A 45 10.93 6.87 24.28
CA ILE A 45 12.35 6.49 24.39
C ILE A 45 13.18 7.37 23.45
N ASN A 46 14.21 8.01 23.99
CA ASN A 46 15.11 8.87 23.24
C ASN A 46 16.33 8.08 22.75
N PHE A 47 16.51 8.01 21.45
CA PHE A 47 17.64 7.37 20.78
C PHE A 47 18.33 8.29 19.75
N SER A 48 18.01 9.57 19.73
CA SER A 48 18.43 10.53 18.70
C SER A 48 19.95 10.67 18.53
N LYS A 49 20.73 10.35 19.57
CA LYS A 49 22.19 10.42 19.56
C LYS A 49 22.87 9.07 19.34
N LYS A 50 22.11 8.01 19.13
CA LYS A 50 22.64 6.65 18.99
C LYS A 50 23.06 6.37 17.56
N ARG A 51 24.12 5.60 17.41
CA ARG A 51 24.47 4.97 16.14
C ARG A 51 23.54 3.80 15.90
N ILE A 52 23.19 3.58 14.65
CA ILE A 52 22.29 2.50 14.24
C ILE A 52 23.07 1.53 13.36
N TRP A 53 22.75 0.24 13.50
CA TRP A 53 23.13 -0.81 12.58
C TRP A 53 21.88 -1.60 12.18
N ASP A 54 21.35 -1.31 11.01
CA ASP A 54 20.23 -2.08 10.44
C ASP A 54 20.78 -3.24 9.60
N CYS A 55 20.66 -4.46 10.13
CA CYS A 55 21.17 -5.65 9.44
C CYS A 55 20.49 -5.88 8.07
N GLN A 56 19.24 -5.50 7.88
CA GLN A 56 18.57 -5.60 6.58
C GLN A 56 19.19 -4.65 5.56
N LEU A 57 19.40 -3.40 5.95
CA LEU A 57 20.00 -2.38 5.09
C LEU A 57 21.46 -2.72 4.75
N VAL A 58 22.22 -3.17 5.73
CA VAL A 58 23.62 -3.59 5.54
C VAL A 58 23.68 -4.78 4.60
N GLU A 59 22.83 -5.79 4.77
CA GLU A 59 22.76 -6.95 3.87
C GLU A 59 22.44 -6.52 2.45
N PHE A 60 21.45 -5.64 2.27
CA PHE A 60 21.11 -5.11 0.95
C PHE A 60 22.31 -4.48 0.24
N ILE A 61 23.13 -3.70 0.96
CA ILE A 61 24.34 -3.08 0.43
C ILE A 61 25.43 -4.13 0.14
N LEU A 62 25.69 -5.04 1.08
CA LEU A 62 26.70 -6.11 0.93
C LEU A 62 26.38 -7.02 -0.26
N ARG A 63 25.11 -7.26 -0.59
CA ARG A 63 24.66 -8.03 -1.76
C ARG A 63 24.55 -7.20 -3.05
N ASN A 64 25.15 -6.02 -3.10
CA ASN A 64 25.10 -5.13 -4.24
C ASN A 64 23.65 -4.85 -4.70
N GLN A 65 22.73 -4.73 -3.75
CA GLN A 65 21.32 -4.39 -3.98
C GLN A 65 20.60 -5.39 -4.91
N SER A 66 21.02 -6.67 -4.89
CA SER A 66 20.53 -7.70 -5.81
C SER A 66 19.09 -8.15 -5.52
N ALA A 67 18.68 -8.13 -4.25
CA ALA A 67 17.35 -8.53 -3.81
C ALA A 67 16.74 -7.47 -2.90
N ALA A 68 15.50 -7.05 -3.19
CA ALA A 68 14.77 -6.12 -2.33
C ALA A 68 14.36 -6.81 -1.03
N TYR A 69 14.38 -6.05 0.06
CA TYR A 69 13.96 -6.49 1.40
C TYR A 69 14.55 -7.84 1.83
N PRO A 70 15.88 -7.97 1.99
CA PRO A 70 16.43 -9.19 2.58
C PRO A 70 15.69 -9.56 3.86
N SER A 71 15.30 -10.83 4.03
CA SER A 71 14.67 -11.28 5.28
C SER A 71 15.70 -11.81 6.26
N LEU A 72 15.42 -11.73 7.58
CA LEU A 72 16.32 -12.28 8.60
C LEU A 72 16.57 -13.77 8.36
N ASN A 73 15.54 -14.55 8.00
CA ASN A 73 15.69 -15.98 7.74
C ASN A 73 16.63 -16.24 6.55
N ALA A 74 16.37 -15.62 5.40
CA ALA A 74 17.21 -15.80 4.21
C ALA A 74 18.65 -15.31 4.44
N THR A 75 18.84 -14.27 5.24
CA THR A 75 20.16 -13.76 5.60
C THR A 75 20.89 -14.72 6.57
N ALA A 76 20.18 -15.26 7.56
CA ALA A 76 20.74 -16.25 8.48
C ALA A 76 21.14 -17.54 7.77
N GLU A 77 20.29 -18.05 6.87
CA GLU A 77 20.58 -19.21 6.02
C GLU A 77 21.83 -18.96 5.13
N TYR A 78 21.92 -17.79 4.55
CA TYR A 78 23.09 -17.41 3.72
C TYR A 78 24.41 -17.48 4.50
N TYR A 79 24.39 -17.15 5.81
CA TYR A 79 25.55 -17.18 6.70
C TYR A 79 25.71 -18.50 7.47
N ASP A 80 24.92 -19.53 7.16
CA ASP A 80 24.91 -20.83 7.86
C ASP A 80 24.62 -20.70 9.38
N LEU A 81 23.77 -19.77 9.78
CA LEU A 81 23.40 -19.51 11.18
C LEU A 81 22.12 -20.25 11.64
N GLY A 82 21.56 -21.08 10.74
CA GLY A 82 20.28 -21.76 10.95
C GLY A 82 19.09 -20.87 10.60
N SER A 83 17.91 -21.20 11.12
CA SER A 83 16.65 -20.55 10.78
C SER A 83 15.98 -19.91 12.01
N LYS A 84 14.99 -19.07 11.72
CA LYS A 84 14.05 -18.57 12.72
C LYS A 84 13.15 -19.70 13.23
N LEU A 85 12.50 -19.46 14.37
CA LEU A 85 11.40 -20.28 14.82
C LEU A 85 10.12 -19.88 14.07
N ASP A 86 9.57 -20.76 13.25
CA ASP A 86 8.38 -20.45 12.46
C ASP A 86 7.06 -20.74 13.20
N GLU A 87 7.15 -21.30 14.44
CA GLU A 87 5.99 -21.73 15.21
C GLU A 87 4.95 -20.63 15.43
N VAL A 88 5.38 -19.41 15.76
CA VAL A 88 4.46 -18.27 15.97
C VAL A 88 3.74 -17.91 14.69
N LYS A 89 4.47 -17.90 13.57
CA LYS A 89 3.91 -17.57 12.26
C LYS A 89 2.93 -18.64 11.79
N GLU A 90 3.31 -19.92 11.88
CA GLU A 90 2.51 -21.04 11.37
C GLU A 90 1.28 -21.31 12.20
N ASN A 91 1.41 -21.31 13.53
CA ASN A 91 0.32 -21.69 14.42
C ASN A 91 -0.62 -20.53 14.79
N TYR A 92 -0.17 -19.27 14.69
CA TYR A 92 -0.94 -18.11 15.12
C TYR A 92 -1.20 -17.11 13.98
N TRP A 93 -0.20 -16.46 13.44
CA TRP A 93 -0.41 -15.38 12.48
C TRP A 93 -1.05 -15.80 11.17
N ASN A 94 -0.64 -16.95 10.59
CA ASN A 94 -1.25 -17.49 9.38
C ASN A 94 -2.72 -17.91 9.59
N ASN A 95 -3.13 -18.12 10.83
CA ASN A 95 -4.51 -18.45 11.23
C ASN A 95 -5.31 -17.20 11.67
N GLY A 96 -4.77 -15.99 11.47
CA GLY A 96 -5.43 -14.73 11.83
C GLY A 96 -5.49 -14.46 13.33
N ILE A 97 -4.63 -15.12 14.12
CA ILE A 97 -4.53 -14.92 15.57
C ILE A 97 -3.52 -13.79 15.81
N ASP A 98 -3.95 -12.74 16.50
CA ASP A 98 -3.13 -11.58 16.82
C ASP A 98 -2.04 -11.92 17.84
N THR A 99 -0.94 -11.15 17.82
CA THR A 99 0.25 -11.36 18.68
C THR A 99 -0.09 -11.35 20.18
N ASP A 100 -1.07 -10.56 20.61
CA ASP A 100 -1.53 -10.46 22.00
C ASP A 100 -2.20 -11.75 22.52
N LYS A 101 -2.58 -12.65 21.62
CA LYS A 101 -3.18 -13.97 21.90
C LYS A 101 -2.14 -15.11 21.92
N VAL A 102 -0.91 -14.83 21.49
CA VAL A 102 0.18 -15.83 21.55
C VAL A 102 0.63 -16.01 23.00
N PRO A 103 0.81 -17.27 23.49
CA PRO A 103 1.36 -17.49 24.82
C PRO A 103 2.71 -16.78 25.01
N LYS A 104 2.88 -16.14 26.16
CA LYS A 104 4.07 -15.31 26.43
C LYS A 104 5.38 -16.07 26.35
N GLU A 105 5.37 -17.32 26.76
CA GLU A 105 6.53 -18.22 26.76
C GLU A 105 6.99 -18.49 25.31
N ILE A 106 6.05 -18.80 24.41
CA ILE A 106 6.31 -19.05 22.98
C ILE A 106 6.80 -17.77 22.31
N LEU A 107 6.16 -16.64 22.62
CA LEU A 107 6.57 -15.33 22.08
C LEU A 107 7.96 -14.91 22.58
N ALA A 108 8.28 -15.22 23.83
CA ALA A 108 9.60 -14.94 24.41
C ALA A 108 10.71 -15.76 23.75
N GLU A 109 10.48 -17.07 23.50
CA GLU A 109 11.44 -17.92 22.77
C GLU A 109 11.64 -17.45 21.33
N TYR A 110 10.54 -17.12 20.65
CA TYR A 110 10.57 -16.56 19.30
C TYR A 110 11.41 -15.27 19.27
N LEU A 111 11.13 -14.32 20.16
CA LEU A 111 11.85 -13.05 20.24
C LEU A 111 13.33 -13.25 20.57
N LYS A 112 13.65 -14.13 21.53
CA LYS A 112 15.02 -14.46 21.90
C LYS A 112 15.80 -14.98 20.70
N ARG A 113 15.21 -15.90 19.93
CA ARG A 113 15.84 -16.45 18.74
C ARG A 113 16.07 -15.39 17.66
N ASP A 114 15.12 -14.48 17.45
CA ASP A 114 15.25 -13.37 16.49
C ASP A 114 16.39 -12.42 16.88
N VAL A 115 16.54 -12.11 18.17
CA VAL A 115 17.64 -11.28 18.69
C VAL A 115 18.98 -11.97 18.51
N GLU A 116 19.10 -13.25 18.90
CA GLU A 116 20.33 -14.05 18.73
C GLU A 116 20.77 -14.13 17.25
N LEU A 117 19.83 -14.40 16.34
CA LEU A 117 20.14 -14.41 14.91
C LEU A 117 20.57 -13.04 14.40
N THR A 118 19.93 -11.97 14.86
CA THR A 118 20.29 -10.61 14.46
C THR A 118 21.70 -10.25 14.89
N GLU A 119 22.10 -10.62 16.11
CA GLU A 119 23.47 -10.43 16.62
C GLU A 119 24.50 -11.23 15.81
N GLN A 120 24.20 -12.50 15.51
CA GLN A 120 25.06 -13.34 14.70
C GLN A 120 25.21 -12.82 13.26
N VAL A 121 24.10 -12.36 12.65
CA VAL A 121 24.11 -11.72 11.32
C VAL A 121 24.98 -10.47 11.34
N MET A 122 24.82 -9.58 12.33
CA MET A 122 25.68 -8.40 12.46
C MET A 122 27.16 -8.79 12.51
N SER A 123 27.50 -9.80 13.31
CA SER A 123 28.88 -10.29 13.44
C SER A 123 29.44 -10.75 12.07
N LYS A 124 28.66 -11.50 11.30
CA LYS A 124 29.05 -11.92 9.94
C LYS A 124 29.17 -10.75 8.96
N GLN A 125 28.28 -9.80 9.04
CA GLN A 125 28.35 -8.57 8.23
C GLN A 125 29.61 -7.76 8.55
N MET A 126 29.99 -7.67 9.81
CA MET A 126 31.25 -7.02 10.22
C MET A 126 32.48 -7.76 9.68
N GLU A 127 32.50 -9.11 9.69
CA GLU A 127 33.54 -9.92 9.06
C GLU A 127 33.63 -9.63 7.54
N GLU A 128 32.50 -9.62 6.83
CA GLU A 128 32.49 -9.26 5.38
C GLU A 128 32.96 -7.83 5.14
N LEU A 129 32.58 -6.89 5.99
CA LEU A 129 33.00 -5.50 5.86
C LEU A 129 34.49 -5.28 6.09
N THR A 130 35.19 -6.17 6.81
CA THR A 130 36.65 -6.13 6.89
C THR A 130 37.32 -6.42 5.55
N LYS A 131 36.66 -7.22 4.71
CA LYS A 131 37.14 -7.60 3.36
C LYS A 131 36.74 -6.54 2.30
N ARG A 132 35.75 -5.69 2.62
CA ARG A 132 35.20 -4.65 1.73
C ARG A 132 35.15 -3.27 2.45
N PRO A 133 36.31 -2.74 2.88
CA PRO A 133 36.38 -1.53 3.68
C PRO A 133 35.83 -0.28 2.97
N GLU A 134 35.78 -0.28 1.64
CA GLU A 134 35.21 0.76 0.80
C GLU A 134 33.71 0.99 1.09
N LEU A 135 32.97 -0.02 1.58
CA LEU A 135 31.55 0.09 1.90
C LEU A 135 31.26 0.72 3.26
N LYS A 136 32.26 0.85 4.14
CA LYS A 136 32.08 1.37 5.50
C LYS A 136 31.39 2.74 5.52
N LYS A 137 31.87 3.66 4.67
CA LYS A 137 31.30 5.01 4.59
C LYS A 137 29.87 5.00 4.06
N LEU A 138 29.59 4.18 3.06
CA LEU A 138 28.27 4.04 2.47
C LEU A 138 27.27 3.48 3.49
N ILE A 139 27.61 2.39 4.17
CA ILE A 139 26.80 1.77 5.22
C ILE A 139 26.53 2.76 6.36
N SER A 140 27.56 3.49 6.81
CA SER A 140 27.40 4.50 7.86
C SER A 140 26.42 5.60 7.44
N LEU A 141 26.53 6.11 6.20
CA LEU A 141 25.63 7.13 5.67
C LEU A 141 24.18 6.63 5.63
N HIS A 142 23.96 5.44 5.05
CA HIS A 142 22.61 4.88 4.93
C HIS A 142 21.94 4.61 6.28
N ASN A 143 22.69 4.21 7.30
CA ASN A 143 22.17 4.07 8.67
C ASN A 143 21.86 5.42 9.34
N GLN A 144 22.58 6.49 8.99
CA GLN A 144 22.22 7.85 9.42
C GLN A 144 20.96 8.34 8.72
N ASP A 145 20.88 8.12 7.40
CA ASP A 145 19.68 8.44 6.61
C ASP A 145 18.45 7.73 7.17
N LEU A 146 18.57 6.47 7.65
CA LEU A 146 17.48 5.72 8.26
C LEU A 146 16.85 6.47 9.43
N LEU A 147 17.65 7.10 10.30
CA LEU A 147 17.13 7.91 11.40
C LEU A 147 16.33 9.13 10.90
N VAL A 148 16.84 9.79 9.87
CA VAL A 148 16.14 10.94 9.26
C VAL A 148 14.81 10.48 8.64
N LEU A 149 14.84 9.36 7.92
CA LEU A 149 13.62 8.80 7.30
C LEU A 149 12.62 8.36 8.36
N GLN A 150 13.06 7.75 9.45
CA GLN A 150 12.21 7.39 10.59
C GLN A 150 11.55 8.64 11.19
N GLU A 151 12.29 9.72 11.35
CA GLU A 151 11.76 11.01 11.84
C GLU A 151 10.72 11.60 10.88
N MET A 152 11.00 11.60 9.58
CA MET A 152 10.06 12.06 8.55
C MET A 152 8.77 11.24 8.55
N GLU A 153 8.87 9.91 8.60
CA GLU A 153 7.71 9.01 8.65
C GLU A 153 6.89 9.21 9.93
N TYR A 154 7.56 9.37 11.07
CA TYR A 154 6.90 9.57 12.37
C TYR A 154 6.14 10.91 12.43
N ASN A 155 6.75 11.97 11.94
CA ASN A 155 6.13 13.29 11.90
C ASN A 155 5.01 13.36 10.85
N GLY A 156 5.15 12.66 9.72
CA GLY A 156 4.22 12.72 8.60
C GLY A 156 4.17 14.10 7.93
N LEU A 157 3.25 14.28 7.02
CA LEU A 157 3.03 15.50 6.24
C LEU A 157 1.66 16.07 6.59
N LYS A 158 1.58 17.41 6.75
CA LYS A 158 0.30 18.08 6.96
C LYS A 158 -0.52 18.07 5.67
N TYR A 159 -1.77 17.67 5.78
CA TYR A 159 -2.66 17.41 4.66
C TYR A 159 -4.02 18.06 4.85
N ASP A 160 -4.54 18.66 3.79
CA ASP A 160 -5.86 19.29 3.80
C ASP A 160 -6.95 18.25 3.48
N TYR A 161 -7.35 17.54 4.54
CA TYR A 161 -8.39 16.50 4.48
C TYR A 161 -9.71 17.03 3.91
N ASN A 162 -10.16 18.19 4.37
CA ASN A 162 -11.45 18.77 3.97
C ASN A 162 -11.45 19.15 2.49
N LYS A 163 -10.41 19.85 2.04
CA LYS A 163 -10.26 20.22 0.62
C LYS A 163 -10.19 18.99 -0.26
N SER A 164 -9.50 17.95 0.19
CA SER A 164 -9.43 16.68 -0.56
C SER A 164 -10.78 16.00 -0.68
N THR A 165 -11.56 15.96 0.39
CA THR A 165 -12.92 15.41 0.37
C THR A 165 -13.79 16.16 -0.65
N VAL A 166 -13.80 17.48 -0.60
CA VAL A 166 -14.60 18.32 -1.52
C VAL A 166 -14.18 18.06 -2.99
N LEU A 167 -12.88 18.06 -3.29
CA LEU A 167 -12.39 17.78 -4.64
C LEU A 167 -12.71 16.35 -5.10
N GLY A 168 -12.69 15.39 -4.19
CA GLY A 168 -13.10 14.01 -4.46
C GLY A 168 -14.58 13.91 -4.82
N ASP A 169 -15.47 14.59 -4.07
CA ASP A 169 -16.91 14.62 -4.29
C ASP A 169 -17.25 15.31 -5.62
N GLU A 170 -16.57 16.42 -5.96
CA GLU A 170 -16.72 17.10 -7.25
C GLU A 170 -16.36 16.19 -8.42
N LEU A 171 -15.28 15.39 -8.30
CA LEU A 171 -14.92 14.40 -9.32
C LEU A 171 -15.94 13.27 -9.42
N ASP A 172 -16.48 12.79 -8.30
CA ASP A 172 -17.51 11.74 -8.31
C ASP A 172 -18.77 12.21 -9.04
N GLU A 173 -19.19 13.46 -8.81
CA GLU A 173 -20.30 14.05 -9.57
C GLU A 173 -20.01 14.12 -11.08
N GLN A 174 -18.79 14.54 -11.46
CA GLN A 174 -18.40 14.59 -12.88
C GLN A 174 -18.35 13.19 -13.51
N ILE A 175 -17.80 12.20 -12.79
CA ILE A 175 -17.77 10.80 -13.21
C ILE A 175 -19.20 10.27 -13.40
N SER A 176 -20.11 10.61 -12.50
CA SER A 176 -21.53 10.22 -12.58
C SER A 176 -22.19 10.80 -13.84
N LYS A 177 -21.93 12.07 -14.17
CA LYS A 177 -22.40 12.69 -15.41
C LYS A 177 -21.86 11.98 -16.67
N LEU A 178 -20.57 11.60 -16.66
CA LEU A 178 -19.96 10.84 -17.76
C LEU A 178 -20.54 9.43 -17.86
N ASN A 179 -20.84 8.75 -16.75
CA ASN A 179 -21.49 7.45 -16.72
C ASN A 179 -22.91 7.51 -17.32
N ILE A 180 -23.70 8.54 -16.97
CA ILE A 180 -25.02 8.77 -17.56
C ILE A 180 -24.89 8.97 -19.07
N LYS A 181 -23.94 9.80 -19.50
CA LYS A 181 -23.68 10.03 -20.92
C LYS A 181 -23.25 8.75 -21.64
N LEU A 182 -22.41 7.92 -21.03
CA LEU A 182 -21.99 6.65 -21.59
C LEU A 182 -23.15 5.67 -21.78
N LYS A 183 -24.12 5.66 -20.83
CA LYS A 183 -25.34 4.84 -20.92
C LYS A 183 -26.19 5.17 -22.16
N THR A 184 -26.12 6.37 -22.76
CA THR A 184 -26.87 6.70 -23.99
C THR A 184 -26.39 5.93 -25.22
N PHE A 185 -25.20 5.34 -25.17
CA PHE A 185 -24.60 4.59 -26.29
C PHE A 185 -24.82 3.08 -26.20
N HIS A 186 -25.42 2.57 -25.12
CA HIS A 186 -25.75 1.15 -24.97
C HIS A 186 -27.00 0.94 -24.12
N SER A 187 -27.64 -0.23 -24.26
CA SER A 187 -28.85 -0.64 -23.53
C SER A 187 -28.56 -1.67 -22.45
N TYR A 188 -27.36 -1.67 -21.85
CA TYR A 188 -26.94 -2.66 -20.86
C TYR A 188 -26.93 -2.04 -19.47
N ASP A 189 -27.95 -2.36 -18.65
CA ASP A 189 -28.11 -1.74 -17.32
C ASP A 189 -27.01 -2.11 -16.33
N SER A 190 -26.49 -3.34 -16.41
CA SER A 190 -25.39 -3.84 -15.56
C SER A 190 -23.99 -3.48 -16.08
N PHE A 191 -23.87 -2.55 -17.06
CA PHE A 191 -22.58 -2.14 -17.59
C PHE A 191 -21.73 -1.48 -16.51
N ASN A 192 -20.55 -2.05 -16.29
CA ASN A 192 -19.56 -1.51 -15.36
C ASN A 192 -18.38 -0.92 -16.14
N PRO A 193 -18.26 0.41 -16.23
CA PRO A 193 -17.17 1.06 -16.93
C PRO A 193 -15.81 0.97 -16.22
N ASN A 194 -15.73 0.34 -15.03
CA ASN A 194 -14.48 -0.02 -14.37
C ASN A 194 -14.01 -1.45 -14.71
N SER A 195 -14.85 -2.24 -15.41
CA SER A 195 -14.49 -3.59 -15.82
C SER A 195 -13.82 -3.55 -17.21
N ASN A 196 -12.59 -4.05 -17.29
CA ASN A 196 -11.88 -4.20 -18.56
C ASN A 196 -12.63 -5.10 -19.54
N ASP A 197 -13.30 -6.14 -19.05
CA ASP A 197 -14.11 -7.03 -19.89
C ASP A 197 -15.31 -6.30 -20.49
N HIS A 198 -16.04 -5.52 -19.67
CA HIS A 198 -17.17 -4.73 -20.15
C HIS A 198 -16.73 -3.67 -21.17
N LEU A 199 -15.62 -2.97 -20.90
CA LEU A 199 -15.06 -2.01 -21.85
C LEU A 199 -14.60 -2.68 -23.14
N SER A 200 -13.98 -3.87 -23.06
CA SER A 200 -13.51 -4.60 -24.23
C SER A 200 -14.68 -4.95 -25.16
N VAL A 201 -15.74 -5.60 -24.64
CA VAL A 201 -16.88 -5.98 -25.48
C VAL A 201 -17.66 -4.76 -25.97
N PHE A 202 -17.76 -3.71 -25.18
CA PHE A 202 -18.41 -2.47 -25.58
C PHE A 202 -17.70 -1.77 -26.74
N LEU A 203 -16.37 -1.69 -26.71
CA LEU A 203 -15.58 -1.03 -27.75
C LEU A 203 -15.36 -1.91 -28.98
N TYR A 204 -15.01 -3.16 -28.76
CA TYR A 204 -14.51 -4.03 -29.82
C TYR A 204 -15.52 -5.07 -30.29
N GLY A 205 -16.71 -5.09 -29.66
CA GLY A 205 -17.73 -6.10 -29.91
C GLY A 205 -17.45 -7.42 -29.22
N GLY A 206 -18.44 -8.24 -29.07
CA GLY A 206 -18.34 -9.55 -28.42
C GLY A 206 -19.51 -9.81 -27.49
N ILE A 207 -19.39 -10.88 -26.70
CA ILE A 207 -20.44 -11.36 -25.82
C ILE A 207 -19.97 -11.32 -24.38
N ILE A 208 -20.83 -10.83 -23.49
CA ILE A 208 -20.63 -10.89 -22.05
C ILE A 208 -21.82 -11.56 -21.37
N LYS A 209 -21.56 -12.33 -20.33
CA LYS A 209 -22.61 -12.93 -19.51
C LYS A 209 -23.16 -11.92 -18.53
N GLU A 210 -24.45 -11.67 -18.61
CA GLU A 210 -25.19 -10.83 -17.68
C GLU A 210 -25.94 -11.72 -16.68
N ARG A 211 -25.75 -11.46 -15.39
CA ARG A 211 -26.59 -12.02 -14.34
C ARG A 211 -27.79 -11.14 -14.08
N TYR A 212 -28.96 -11.72 -14.12
CA TYR A 212 -30.21 -11.02 -13.82
C TYR A 212 -31.07 -11.81 -12.84
N GLN A 213 -31.94 -11.12 -12.14
CA GLN A 213 -32.89 -11.76 -11.23
C GLN A 213 -34.16 -12.15 -12.01
N CYS A 214 -34.45 -13.45 -12.06
CA CYS A 214 -35.67 -13.98 -12.64
C CYS A 214 -36.67 -14.31 -11.53
N PRO A 215 -37.91 -13.79 -11.55
CA PRO A 215 -38.92 -14.13 -10.58
C PRO A 215 -39.35 -15.61 -10.77
N VAL A 216 -39.24 -16.42 -9.72
CA VAL A 216 -39.57 -17.88 -9.74
C VAL A 216 -40.79 -18.23 -8.91
N GLY A 217 -41.54 -17.23 -8.43
CA GLY A 217 -42.73 -17.42 -7.61
C GLY A 217 -42.72 -16.54 -6.35
N HIS A 218 -43.47 -16.97 -5.33
CA HIS A 218 -43.56 -16.25 -4.06
C HIS A 218 -43.11 -17.16 -2.91
N TYR A 219 -42.59 -16.57 -1.86
CA TYR A 219 -42.30 -17.30 -0.62
C TYR A 219 -43.63 -17.78 0.01
N LYS A 220 -43.73 -19.09 0.26
CA LYS A 220 -44.97 -19.70 0.78
C LYS A 220 -45.08 -19.61 2.31
N SER A 221 -43.98 -19.38 3.05
CA SER A 221 -43.95 -19.37 4.51
C SER A 221 -42.74 -18.57 5.05
N GLY A 222 -42.77 -18.25 6.36
CA GLY A 222 -41.69 -17.45 7.03
C GLY A 222 -41.91 -15.95 6.95
N SER A 223 -40.95 -15.18 7.43
CA SER A 223 -41.00 -13.71 7.49
C SER A 223 -41.16 -13.00 6.13
N LYS A 224 -40.90 -13.73 5.03
CA LYS A 224 -41.02 -13.25 3.65
C LYS A 224 -42.21 -13.81 2.90
N ALA A 225 -43.19 -14.44 3.61
CA ALA A 225 -44.39 -15.01 2.97
C ALA A 225 -45.12 -13.97 2.15
N GLY A 226 -45.39 -14.28 0.87
CA GLY A 226 -46.02 -13.37 -0.09
C GLY A 226 -45.07 -12.50 -0.91
N GLU A 227 -43.79 -12.35 -0.52
CA GLU A 227 -42.79 -11.65 -1.35
C GLU A 227 -42.40 -12.47 -2.57
N VAL A 228 -42.00 -11.79 -3.65
CA VAL A 228 -41.51 -12.43 -4.87
C VAL A 228 -40.16 -13.09 -4.59
N LYS A 229 -40.06 -14.36 -4.91
CA LYS A 229 -38.82 -15.13 -4.87
C LYS A 229 -38.08 -15.00 -6.19
N TYR A 230 -36.82 -14.57 -6.15
CA TYR A 230 -35.96 -14.43 -7.32
C TYR A 230 -34.90 -15.53 -7.34
N LYS A 231 -34.55 -15.96 -8.56
CA LYS A 231 -33.37 -16.79 -8.86
C LYS A 231 -32.44 -16.00 -9.75
N TRP A 232 -31.15 -16.11 -9.53
CA TRP A 232 -30.13 -15.57 -10.44
C TRP A 232 -29.98 -16.49 -11.64
N GLU A 233 -30.10 -15.90 -12.81
CA GLU A 233 -29.88 -16.57 -14.10
C GLU A 233 -28.85 -15.77 -14.92
N GLU A 234 -28.24 -16.43 -15.91
CA GLU A 234 -27.28 -15.81 -16.81
C GLU A 234 -27.85 -15.79 -18.22
N ARG A 235 -27.65 -14.68 -18.92
CA ARG A 235 -27.95 -14.55 -20.34
C ARG A 235 -26.77 -13.93 -21.08
N ASP A 236 -26.61 -14.26 -22.34
CA ASP A 236 -25.62 -13.63 -23.20
C ASP A 236 -26.10 -12.26 -23.64
N LYS A 237 -25.27 -11.24 -23.45
CA LYS A 237 -25.47 -9.90 -23.99
C LYS A 237 -24.41 -9.64 -25.03
N GLU A 238 -24.86 -9.47 -26.27
CA GLU A 238 -24.01 -9.19 -27.44
C GLU A 238 -23.84 -7.68 -27.64
N PHE A 239 -22.61 -7.27 -27.95
CA PHE A 239 -22.26 -5.91 -28.34
C PHE A 239 -21.71 -5.88 -29.76
N GLN A 240 -22.17 -4.93 -30.55
CA GLN A 240 -21.63 -4.66 -31.88
C GLN A 240 -20.29 -3.91 -31.75
N ARG A 241 -19.38 -4.20 -32.66
CA ARG A 241 -18.08 -3.53 -32.74
C ARG A 241 -18.22 -2.05 -33.10
N LEU A 242 -17.72 -1.18 -32.20
CA LEU A 242 -17.67 0.27 -32.42
C LEU A 242 -16.33 0.73 -33.00
N ILE A 243 -15.25 0.11 -32.55
CA ILE A 243 -13.86 0.46 -32.88
C ILE A 243 -13.08 -0.84 -33.16
N ASN A 244 -12.21 -0.84 -34.16
CA ASN A 244 -11.31 -1.97 -34.38
C ASN A 244 -10.22 -2.00 -33.32
N PRO A 245 -9.95 -3.17 -32.71
CA PRO A 245 -8.81 -3.32 -31.78
C PRO A 245 -7.48 -3.12 -32.52
N LEU A 246 -6.44 -2.73 -31.78
CA LEU A 246 -5.09 -2.67 -32.33
C LEU A 246 -4.52 -4.09 -32.51
N PRO A 247 -3.64 -4.30 -33.50
CA PRO A 247 -2.93 -5.58 -33.65
C PRO A 247 -2.22 -6.00 -32.36
N ASN A 248 -2.21 -7.29 -32.05
CA ASN A 248 -1.52 -7.89 -30.91
C ASN A 248 -1.99 -7.36 -29.54
N THR A 249 -3.25 -6.92 -29.42
CA THR A 249 -3.83 -6.48 -28.14
C THR A 249 -4.86 -7.47 -27.58
N GLU A 250 -5.08 -8.60 -28.24
CA GLU A 250 -5.93 -9.66 -27.72
C GLU A 250 -5.35 -10.26 -26.43
N LEU A 251 -6.23 -10.49 -25.47
CA LEU A 251 -5.86 -11.04 -24.18
C LEU A 251 -5.86 -12.58 -24.23
N LYS A 252 -5.39 -13.24 -23.14
CA LYS A 252 -5.48 -14.70 -23.01
C LYS A 252 -6.94 -15.21 -23.06
N LYS A 253 -7.91 -14.35 -22.74
CA LYS A 253 -9.33 -14.62 -22.85
C LYS A 253 -9.76 -14.29 -24.27
N GLU A 254 -10.08 -15.31 -25.06
CA GLU A 254 -10.47 -15.20 -26.48
C GLU A 254 -11.59 -14.18 -26.70
N GLY A 255 -11.43 -13.33 -27.70
CA GLY A 255 -12.37 -12.28 -28.05
C GLY A 255 -12.32 -11.04 -27.12
N PHE A 256 -11.42 -10.99 -26.14
CA PHE A 256 -11.20 -9.83 -25.29
C PHE A 256 -9.88 -9.13 -25.60
N PHE A 257 -9.92 -7.81 -25.70
CA PHE A 257 -8.77 -6.99 -26.07
C PHE A 257 -8.42 -6.00 -24.97
N SER A 258 -7.15 -5.59 -24.94
CA SER A 258 -6.64 -4.64 -23.95
C SER A 258 -7.37 -3.30 -24.01
N THR A 259 -7.81 -2.83 -22.84
CA THR A 259 -8.43 -1.52 -22.62
C THR A 259 -7.61 -0.64 -21.68
N ASN A 260 -6.30 -0.92 -21.57
CA ASN A 260 -5.40 -0.06 -20.83
C ASN A 260 -5.27 1.31 -21.50
N GLU A 261 -4.88 2.32 -20.74
CA GLU A 261 -4.81 3.71 -21.19
C GLU A 261 -3.93 3.89 -22.43
N ASP A 262 -2.77 3.22 -22.48
CA ASP A 262 -1.83 3.31 -23.61
C ASP A 262 -2.43 2.74 -24.89
N THR A 263 -3.21 1.67 -24.79
CA THR A 263 -3.93 1.08 -25.93
C THR A 263 -5.05 2.01 -26.37
N LEU A 264 -5.89 2.48 -25.46
CA LEU A 264 -7.03 3.35 -25.76
C LEU A 264 -6.57 4.66 -26.42
N ARG A 265 -5.49 5.28 -25.95
CA ARG A 265 -4.95 6.52 -26.54
C ARG A 265 -4.45 6.36 -27.99
N LYS A 266 -4.09 5.15 -28.41
CA LYS A 266 -3.63 4.84 -29.77
C LYS A 266 -4.78 4.52 -30.75
N LEU A 267 -5.99 4.30 -30.23
CA LEU A 267 -7.15 4.00 -31.07
C LEU A 267 -7.52 5.19 -31.97
N LYS A 268 -7.95 4.88 -33.20
CA LYS A 268 -8.39 5.88 -34.17
C LYS A 268 -9.82 5.56 -34.65
N PRO A 269 -10.83 5.97 -33.85
CA PRO A 269 -12.23 5.75 -34.24
C PRO A 269 -12.57 6.46 -35.59
N ARG A 270 -13.33 5.78 -36.44
CA ARG A 270 -13.74 6.33 -37.76
C ARG A 270 -15.01 7.17 -37.66
N THR A 271 -15.87 6.90 -36.66
CA THR A 271 -17.13 7.58 -36.45
C THR A 271 -17.03 8.67 -35.38
N ASN A 272 -17.91 9.69 -35.48
CA ASN A 272 -17.96 10.73 -34.44
C ASN A 272 -18.40 10.16 -33.09
N SER A 273 -19.38 9.24 -33.08
CA SER A 273 -19.78 8.54 -31.84
C SER A 273 -18.64 7.74 -31.22
N GLY A 274 -17.86 7.02 -32.03
CA GLY A 274 -16.67 6.30 -31.54
C GLY A 274 -15.62 7.21 -30.92
N LYS A 275 -15.40 8.40 -31.52
CA LYS A 275 -14.48 9.42 -30.92
C LYS A 275 -15.01 9.93 -29.59
N GLU A 276 -16.29 10.23 -29.52
CA GLU A 276 -16.95 10.73 -28.33
C GLU A 276 -16.91 9.69 -27.19
N ILE A 277 -17.26 8.44 -27.47
CA ILE A 277 -17.20 7.33 -26.52
C ILE A 277 -15.77 7.16 -25.98
N LEU A 278 -14.77 7.14 -26.86
CA LEU A 278 -13.37 6.99 -26.45
C LEU A 278 -12.92 8.15 -25.57
N GLN A 279 -13.30 9.37 -25.90
CA GLN A 279 -13.01 10.55 -25.09
C GLN A 279 -13.66 10.47 -23.70
N ILE A 280 -14.93 10.05 -23.63
CA ILE A 280 -15.64 9.86 -22.35
C ILE A 280 -14.91 8.82 -21.49
N ILE A 281 -14.55 7.66 -22.05
CA ILE A 281 -13.86 6.57 -21.34
C ILE A 281 -12.51 7.05 -20.79
N LEU A 282 -11.69 7.71 -21.62
CA LEU A 282 -10.37 8.20 -21.21
C LEU A 282 -10.46 9.28 -20.13
N THR A 283 -11.36 10.25 -20.31
CA THR A 283 -11.57 11.31 -19.31
C THR A 283 -12.05 10.73 -17.99
N ARG A 284 -13.05 9.84 -18.04
CA ARG A 284 -13.58 9.15 -16.89
C ARG A 284 -12.51 8.33 -16.16
N ALA A 285 -11.70 7.56 -16.89
CA ALA A 285 -10.64 6.74 -16.30
C ALA A 285 -9.59 7.59 -15.55
N THR A 286 -9.22 8.74 -16.14
CA THR A 286 -8.31 9.69 -15.49
C THR A 286 -8.91 10.27 -14.21
N MET A 287 -10.17 10.72 -14.25
CA MET A 287 -10.88 11.24 -13.09
C MET A 287 -11.07 10.17 -12.01
N GLN A 288 -11.46 8.96 -12.38
CA GLN A 288 -11.64 7.84 -11.47
C GLN A 288 -10.34 7.48 -10.73
N LYS A 289 -9.23 7.40 -11.47
CA LYS A 289 -7.92 7.14 -10.87
C LYS A 289 -7.54 8.26 -9.90
N ARG A 290 -7.74 9.52 -10.29
CA ARG A 290 -7.40 10.67 -9.45
C ARG A 290 -8.24 10.69 -8.17
N MET A 291 -9.54 10.50 -8.27
CA MET A 291 -10.44 10.43 -7.13
C MET A 291 -10.10 9.26 -6.20
N SER A 292 -10.04 8.04 -6.72
CA SER A 292 -9.88 6.84 -5.91
C SER A 292 -8.47 6.64 -5.34
N THR A 293 -7.43 7.17 -6.00
CA THR A 293 -6.04 6.99 -5.54
C THR A 293 -5.58 8.15 -4.65
N TYR A 294 -5.98 9.37 -4.99
CA TYR A 294 -5.41 10.56 -4.34
C TYR A 294 -6.40 11.27 -3.42
N TYR A 295 -7.58 11.65 -3.90
CA TYR A 295 -8.51 12.41 -3.06
C TYR A 295 -9.18 11.52 -2.02
N HIS A 296 -10.18 10.75 -2.40
CA HIS A 296 -10.84 9.81 -1.48
C HIS A 296 -9.89 8.69 -1.02
N GLY A 297 -8.94 8.28 -1.85
CA GLY A 297 -7.97 7.25 -1.48
C GLY A 297 -7.08 7.64 -0.30
N LEU A 298 -6.61 8.89 -0.25
CA LEU A 298 -5.82 9.39 0.88
C LEU A 298 -6.68 9.64 2.11
N VAL A 299 -7.90 10.16 1.93
CA VAL A 299 -8.89 10.32 3.02
C VAL A 299 -9.20 8.95 3.65
N ASN A 300 -9.56 7.96 2.85
CA ASN A 300 -9.84 6.61 3.33
C ASN A 300 -8.64 5.97 4.03
N LEU A 301 -7.42 6.22 3.52
CA LEU A 301 -6.20 5.74 4.15
C LEU A 301 -5.97 6.36 5.54
N ILE A 302 -6.23 7.66 5.70
CA ILE A 302 -6.16 8.35 7.00
C ILE A 302 -7.12 7.70 7.98
N ASP A 303 -8.38 7.45 7.56
CA ASP A 303 -9.42 6.87 8.38
C ASP A 303 -9.12 5.40 8.74
N GLU A 304 -8.69 4.60 7.78
CA GLU A 304 -8.30 3.18 7.97
C GLU A 304 -7.14 3.06 8.96
N MET A 305 -6.12 3.89 8.78
CA MET A 305 -4.93 3.89 9.63
C MET A 305 -5.15 4.62 10.97
N LYS A 306 -6.30 5.23 11.16
CA LYS A 306 -6.63 6.04 12.35
C LYS A 306 -5.60 7.13 12.63
N TRP A 307 -5.09 7.76 11.58
CA TRP A 307 -4.20 8.91 11.70
C TRP A 307 -4.98 10.17 12.07
N LYS A 308 -4.28 11.22 12.49
CA LYS A 308 -4.91 12.53 12.64
C LYS A 308 -5.44 12.99 11.27
N PRO A 309 -6.64 13.58 11.19
CA PRO A 309 -7.27 13.96 9.92
C PRO A 309 -6.42 14.89 9.03
N ASP A 310 -5.54 15.67 9.65
CA ASP A 310 -4.66 16.61 8.95
C ASP A 310 -3.25 16.06 8.69
N THR A 311 -3.02 14.77 8.84
CA THR A 311 -1.67 14.20 8.74
C THR A 311 -1.65 12.91 7.93
N ILE A 312 -0.73 12.82 6.98
CA ILE A 312 -0.42 11.59 6.23
C ILE A 312 0.97 11.11 6.62
N HIS A 313 1.06 9.84 7.01
CA HIS A 313 2.33 9.15 7.23
C HIS A 313 2.61 8.22 6.06
N GLY A 314 3.74 8.41 5.39
CA GLY A 314 4.18 7.51 4.33
C GLY A 314 5.34 6.64 4.79
N GLN A 315 5.62 5.57 4.06
CA GLN A 315 6.81 4.75 4.26
C GLN A 315 7.88 5.11 3.23
N LEU A 316 9.11 5.30 3.67
CA LEU A 316 10.28 5.64 2.85
C LEU A 316 11.27 4.48 2.92
N ASN A 317 11.38 3.71 1.84
CA ASN A 317 12.08 2.44 1.84
C ASN A 317 13.43 2.54 1.14
N GLN A 318 14.51 2.16 1.85
CA GLN A 318 15.89 2.17 1.34
C GLN A 318 16.27 0.84 0.66
N CYS A 319 15.65 -0.29 1.02
CA CYS A 319 16.02 -1.63 0.57
C CYS A 319 15.20 -2.14 -0.61
N VAL A 320 14.86 -1.29 -1.60
CA VAL A 320 14.03 -1.66 -2.76
C VAL A 320 14.72 -1.45 -4.08
N ALA A 321 15.15 -0.24 -4.34
CA ALA A 321 15.67 0.13 -5.66
C ALA A 321 17.15 -0.23 -5.81
N LYS A 322 17.49 -1.05 -6.82
CA LYS A 322 18.88 -1.42 -7.16
C LYS A 322 19.79 -0.21 -7.42
N THR A 323 19.22 0.94 -7.72
CA THR A 323 19.94 2.19 -7.97
C THR A 323 20.23 2.99 -6.69
N GLY A 324 19.85 2.49 -5.51
CA GLY A 324 19.98 3.21 -4.23
C GLY A 324 18.99 4.37 -4.05
N ARG A 325 18.00 4.53 -4.95
CA ARG A 325 16.93 5.51 -4.76
C ARG A 325 15.98 5.06 -3.66
N LEU A 326 15.42 6.02 -2.94
CA LEU A 326 14.29 5.74 -2.06
C LEU A 326 13.07 5.29 -2.86
N SER A 327 12.30 4.39 -2.31
CA SER A 327 10.95 4.10 -2.77
C SER A 327 9.95 4.48 -1.68
N SER A 328 8.73 4.83 -2.05
CA SER A 328 7.71 5.22 -1.10
C SER A 328 6.45 4.37 -1.27
N SER A 329 5.81 4.05 -0.13
CA SER A 329 4.58 3.25 -0.10
C SER A 329 3.67 3.69 1.05
N LYS A 330 2.40 3.39 0.95
CA LYS A 330 1.35 3.61 1.96
C LYS A 330 1.27 5.04 2.52
N PRO A 331 1.07 6.06 1.69
CA PRO A 331 0.94 6.08 0.24
C PRO A 331 2.28 6.24 -0.49
N ASN A 332 2.28 6.09 -1.84
CA ASN A 332 3.45 6.42 -2.64
C ASN A 332 3.54 7.93 -2.86
N LEU A 333 4.27 8.61 -1.98
CA LEU A 333 4.45 10.07 -1.99
C LEU A 333 5.18 10.60 -3.23
N GLN A 334 5.91 9.73 -3.96
CA GLN A 334 6.70 10.13 -5.13
C GLN A 334 5.86 10.30 -6.39
N ASN A 335 4.62 9.77 -6.40
CA ASN A 335 3.72 9.82 -7.56
C ASN A 335 2.72 10.99 -7.52
N PHE A 336 2.85 11.91 -6.57
CA PHE A 336 1.97 13.06 -6.48
C PHE A 336 2.34 14.11 -7.55
N ASP A 337 1.35 14.47 -8.37
CA ASP A 337 1.48 15.57 -9.33
C ASP A 337 1.34 16.94 -8.65
N GLY A 338 1.52 18.01 -9.44
CA GLY A 338 1.47 19.38 -8.93
C GLY A 338 0.14 19.73 -8.26
N GLU A 339 -0.98 19.20 -8.74
CA GLU A 339 -2.30 19.50 -8.21
C GLU A 339 -2.51 18.80 -6.85
N ILE A 340 -2.13 17.51 -6.75
CA ILE A 340 -2.19 16.80 -5.49
C ILE A 340 -1.27 17.41 -4.43
N LYS A 341 -0.10 17.91 -4.83
CA LYS A 341 0.81 18.60 -3.92
C LYS A 341 0.20 19.84 -3.27
N THR A 342 -0.77 20.49 -3.88
CA THR A 342 -1.48 21.64 -3.28
C THR A 342 -2.34 21.30 -2.06
N LEU A 343 -2.54 20.01 -1.78
CA LEU A 343 -3.21 19.53 -0.57
C LEU A 343 -2.26 19.39 0.62
N PHE A 344 -0.95 19.46 0.37
CA PHE A 344 0.06 19.42 1.43
C PHE A 344 0.44 20.84 1.81
N THR A 345 0.35 21.15 3.10
CA THR A 345 0.55 22.48 3.65
C THR A 345 1.68 22.49 4.68
N THR A 346 2.20 23.66 4.99
CA THR A 346 3.20 23.83 6.04
C THR A 346 2.56 23.75 7.44
N ARG A 347 3.30 23.22 8.43
CA ARG A 347 2.92 23.26 9.85
C ARG A 347 3.31 24.57 10.52
N TYR A 348 4.19 25.33 9.91
CA TYR A 348 4.85 26.49 10.52
C TYR A 348 4.24 27.83 10.12
N GLY A 349 3.12 27.81 9.36
CA GLY A 349 2.47 29.01 8.84
C GLY A 349 3.15 29.60 7.60
N GLU A 350 2.51 30.56 6.95
CA GLU A 350 2.94 31.16 5.67
C GLU A 350 4.26 31.96 5.76
N SER A 351 4.72 32.30 6.96
CA SER A 351 5.94 33.10 7.16
C SER A 351 7.25 32.34 7.01
N ASN A 352 7.21 31.05 6.71
CA ASN A 352 8.38 30.16 6.61
C ASN A 352 8.53 29.51 5.22
N GLU A 353 7.95 30.11 4.19
CA GLU A 353 8.21 29.73 2.80
C GLU A 353 9.55 30.29 2.29
#